data_a7baeffb28c7098b6a6e3837029d0cd3
#
_entry.id   a7baeffb28c7098b6a6e3837029d0cd3
#
_cell.length_a   1.000
_cell.length_b   1.000
_cell.length_c   1.000
_cell.angle_alpha   90.00
_cell.angle_beta   90.00
_cell.angle_gamma   90.00
#
_symmetry.space_group_name_H-M   'P 1'
#
loop_
_entity.id
_entity.type
_entity.pdbx_description
1 polymer ?
#
loop_
_entity_poly.entity_id
_entity_poly.type
_entity_poly.pdbx_seq_one_letter_code
_entity_poly.pdbx_strand_id
1 'polypeptide(L)'
;MFYKANLSGDFEVLTDSLSLTPGKIEADNQIAAVLHRGRAFSSRDLAALAVGGGPDPMAAIAQKMAAYVNNQKQKDLFSCLTGAFGSINANDSNSALFALTIDSESGDSPTTLSPRHIAKAKSLLGDQGSKLTAVAMHSNVYGDLLERNMIDRIYDNTGAPDTGATGGSTTRAFDGPNVVESFGGLRIIVSDDVPTTGSGASTEYSTFFFQEGSVVTGEQAPIRTQTDRDILALEEAMAVDLHYIYHPVGLKYAVSTVNPTRTVLETVASWSKVYETKNIGIVRATNVSNMD
;
A
#
# COMPACT_ATOMS: atom_id res chain seq x y z
N MET A 1 -23.30 -6.21 4.27
CA MET A 1 -23.99 -5.90 3.01
C MET A 1 -23.81 -4.43 2.75
N PHE A 2 -23.24 -4.04 1.61
CA PHE A 2 -22.96 -2.65 1.28
C PHE A 2 -23.64 -2.29 -0.03
N TYR A 3 -24.10 -1.04 -0.16
CA TYR A 3 -24.67 -0.57 -1.41
C TYR A 3 -23.58 -0.35 -2.45
N LYS A 4 -23.77 -0.89 -3.64
CA LYS A 4 -22.75 -1.03 -4.69
C LYS A 4 -22.50 0.26 -5.46
N ALA A 5 -23.52 1.08 -5.62
CA ALA A 5 -23.47 2.27 -6.45
C ALA A 5 -24.17 3.45 -5.77
N ASN A 6 -23.79 4.66 -6.19
CA ASN A 6 -24.58 5.85 -5.90
C ASN A 6 -25.96 5.75 -6.61
N LEU A 7 -26.95 6.45 -6.09
CA LEU A 7 -28.21 6.59 -6.80
C LEU A 7 -27.92 7.17 -8.19
N SER A 8 -28.43 6.51 -9.22
CA SER A 8 -28.27 6.90 -10.62
C SER A 8 -29.62 7.04 -11.28
N GLY A 9 -29.69 7.84 -12.34
CA GLY A 9 -30.91 8.13 -13.11
C GLY A 9 -31.17 9.64 -13.13
N ASP A 10 -31.70 10.11 -14.23
CA ASP A 10 -32.10 11.48 -14.40
C ASP A 10 -33.49 11.71 -13.77
N PHE A 11 -33.79 12.96 -13.46
CA PHE A 11 -35.14 13.32 -13.01
C PHE A 11 -36.14 13.10 -14.14
N GLU A 12 -37.23 12.41 -13.83
CA GLU A 12 -38.35 12.24 -14.76
C GLU A 12 -39.25 13.49 -14.78
N VAL A 13 -39.70 13.85 -15.97
CA VAL A 13 -40.63 14.95 -16.10
C VAL A 13 -42.03 14.50 -15.66
N LEU A 14 -42.55 15.13 -14.62
CA LEU A 14 -43.87 14.80 -14.08
C LEU A 14 -44.96 15.37 -15.01
N THR A 15 -45.88 14.48 -15.43
CA THR A 15 -47.09 14.83 -16.17
C THR A 15 -48.29 14.10 -15.55
N ASP A 16 -49.51 14.63 -15.77
CA ASP A 16 -50.73 14.05 -15.20
C ASP A 16 -51.01 12.59 -15.62
N SER A 17 -50.31 12.10 -16.64
CA SER A 17 -50.50 10.76 -17.20
C SER A 17 -49.35 9.78 -17.02
N LEU A 18 -48.22 10.22 -16.45
CA LEU A 18 -47.02 9.41 -16.29
C LEU A 18 -46.74 9.12 -14.81
N SER A 19 -46.61 7.84 -14.48
CA SER A 19 -46.12 7.40 -13.16
C SER A 19 -44.61 7.39 -13.12
N LEU A 20 -44.03 7.74 -11.97
CA LEU A 20 -42.57 7.63 -11.73
C LEU A 20 -42.10 6.17 -11.79
N THR A 21 -40.96 5.94 -12.41
CA THR A 21 -40.31 4.62 -12.48
C THR A 21 -39.36 4.45 -11.30
N PRO A 22 -39.63 3.59 -10.31
CA PRO A 22 -38.78 3.44 -9.16
C PRO A 22 -37.44 2.81 -9.55
N GLY A 23 -36.34 3.49 -9.25
CA GLY A 23 -34.97 2.96 -9.36
C GLY A 23 -34.71 1.87 -8.31
N LYS A 24 -33.82 0.95 -8.62
CA LYS A 24 -33.40 -0.12 -7.69
C LYS A 24 -32.01 0.18 -7.14
N ILE A 25 -31.82 -0.03 -5.85
CA ILE A 25 -30.51 0.02 -5.20
C ILE A 25 -29.93 -1.39 -5.22
N GLU A 26 -28.77 -1.55 -5.86
CA GLU A 26 -28.04 -2.81 -5.84
C GLU A 26 -27.16 -2.88 -4.59
N ALA A 27 -27.18 -4.03 -3.93
CA ALA A 27 -26.30 -4.32 -2.79
C ALA A 27 -25.44 -5.56 -3.10
N ASP A 28 -24.19 -5.54 -2.67
CA ASP A 28 -23.29 -6.67 -2.80
C ASP A 28 -22.52 -6.88 -1.47
N ASN A 29 -21.79 -7.97 -1.38
CA ASN A 29 -21.03 -8.33 -0.21
C ASN A 29 -19.53 -8.08 -0.47
N GLN A 30 -18.87 -7.45 0.49
CA GLN A 30 -17.42 -7.44 0.54
C GLN A 30 -16.95 -8.61 1.41
N ILE A 31 -16.10 -9.45 0.86
CA ILE A 31 -15.51 -10.59 1.55
C ILE A 31 -14.00 -10.35 1.59
N ALA A 32 -13.44 -10.34 2.78
CA ALA A 32 -12.00 -10.22 3.01
C ALA A 32 -11.37 -11.58 3.29
N ALA A 33 -10.12 -11.76 2.86
CA ALA A 33 -9.33 -12.94 3.22
C ALA A 33 -8.71 -12.76 4.61
N VAL A 34 -8.90 -13.74 5.48
CA VAL A 34 -8.19 -13.80 6.77
C VAL A 34 -6.83 -14.42 6.54
N LEU A 35 -5.79 -13.74 7.01
CA LEU A 35 -4.40 -14.18 6.91
C LEU A 35 -3.93 -14.67 8.28
N HIS A 36 -3.66 -15.97 8.36
CA HIS A 36 -3.02 -16.59 9.50
C HIS A 36 -1.56 -16.83 9.16
N ARG A 37 -0.66 -16.14 9.84
CA ARG A 37 0.78 -16.17 9.58
C ARG A 37 1.53 -16.45 10.87
N GLY A 38 2.55 -17.31 10.78
CA GLY A 38 3.43 -17.63 11.90
C GLY A 38 4.86 -17.81 11.45
N ARG A 39 5.79 -17.50 12.32
CA ARG A 39 7.23 -17.75 12.14
C ARG A 39 7.88 -18.06 13.46
N ALA A 40 8.77 -19.04 13.44
CA ALA A 40 9.61 -19.38 14.57
C ALA A 40 11.08 -19.07 14.25
N PHE A 41 11.80 -18.63 15.26
CA PHE A 41 13.24 -18.44 15.26
C PHE A 41 13.82 -19.18 16.46
N SER A 42 14.99 -19.81 16.27
CA SER A 42 15.65 -20.56 17.32
C SER A 42 17.12 -20.22 17.42
N SER A 43 17.68 -20.42 18.57
CA SER A 43 19.11 -20.28 18.84
C SER A 43 19.61 -21.44 19.71
N ARG A 44 20.75 -22.00 19.35
CA ARG A 44 21.41 -23.04 20.13
C ARG A 44 22.31 -22.43 21.20
N ASP A 45 22.40 -23.07 22.37
CA ASP A 45 23.26 -22.65 23.47
C ASP A 45 24.72 -22.49 23.04
N LEU A 46 25.19 -23.35 22.12
CA LEU A 46 26.55 -23.25 21.57
C LEU A 46 26.80 -21.94 20.80
N ALA A 47 25.76 -21.36 20.14
CA ALA A 47 25.88 -20.07 19.46
C ALA A 47 26.05 -18.93 20.47
N ALA A 48 25.36 -18.98 21.60
CA ALA A 48 25.52 -18.01 22.69
C ALA A 48 26.94 -18.07 23.29
N LEU A 49 27.49 -19.27 23.46
CA LEU A 49 28.87 -19.47 23.95
C LEU A 49 29.92 -18.97 22.94
N ALA A 50 29.69 -19.18 21.64
CA ALA A 50 30.63 -18.75 20.59
C ALA A 50 30.76 -17.22 20.48
N VAL A 51 29.73 -16.46 20.88
CA VAL A 51 29.75 -14.99 20.95
C VAL A 51 30.55 -14.47 22.15
N GLY A 52 31.07 -15.37 23.02
CA GLY A 52 32.01 -14.99 24.08
C GLY A 52 31.45 -14.10 25.18
N GLY A 53 30.23 -14.31 25.61
CA GLY A 53 29.55 -13.50 26.64
C GLY A 53 28.97 -12.18 26.11
N GLY A 54 28.76 -12.09 24.81
CA GLY A 54 28.02 -11.01 24.15
C GLY A 54 26.50 -11.05 24.47
N PRO A 55 25.71 -10.19 23.84
CA PRO A 55 24.27 -10.14 24.06
C PRO A 55 23.63 -11.50 23.71
N ASP A 56 22.67 -11.92 24.53
CA ASP A 56 21.89 -13.12 24.33
C ASP A 56 21.23 -13.12 22.94
N PRO A 57 21.46 -14.14 22.09
CA PRO A 57 20.86 -14.22 20.75
C PRO A 57 19.34 -14.17 20.77
N MET A 58 18.68 -14.76 21.78
CA MET A 58 17.23 -14.73 21.90
C MET A 58 16.70 -13.34 22.22
N ALA A 59 17.40 -12.57 23.07
CA ALA A 59 17.07 -11.17 23.31
C ALA A 59 17.19 -10.31 22.03
N ALA A 60 18.23 -10.56 21.21
CA ALA A 60 18.38 -9.89 19.94
C ALA A 60 17.28 -10.25 18.94
N ILE A 61 16.85 -11.50 18.88
CA ILE A 61 15.70 -11.95 18.08
C ILE A 61 14.42 -11.24 18.54
N ALA A 62 14.16 -11.21 19.85
CA ALA A 62 12.97 -10.56 20.41
C ALA A 62 12.90 -9.07 20.07
N GLN A 63 14.01 -8.35 20.13
CA GLN A 63 14.08 -6.93 19.74
C GLN A 63 13.76 -6.69 18.27
N LYS A 64 14.17 -7.60 17.37
CA LYS A 64 13.93 -7.48 15.92
C LYS A 64 12.57 -8.02 15.49
N MET A 65 11.87 -8.75 16.34
CA MET A 65 10.63 -9.45 16.01
C MET A 65 9.53 -8.47 15.56
N ALA A 66 9.37 -7.34 16.24
CA ALA A 66 8.34 -6.35 15.91
C ALA A 66 8.55 -5.74 14.51
N ALA A 67 9.81 -5.38 14.18
CA ALA A 67 10.15 -4.87 12.86
C ALA A 67 9.92 -5.94 11.78
N TYR A 68 10.32 -7.18 12.05
CA TYR A 68 10.08 -8.30 11.15
C TYR A 68 8.58 -8.50 10.85
N VAL A 69 7.75 -8.51 11.89
CA VAL A 69 6.29 -8.66 11.75
C VAL A 69 5.69 -7.54 10.90
N ASN A 70 6.08 -6.28 11.15
CA ASN A 70 5.60 -5.15 10.38
C ASN A 70 5.99 -5.26 8.89
N ASN A 71 7.23 -5.65 8.59
CA ASN A 71 7.67 -5.85 7.21
C ASN A 71 6.89 -6.98 6.52
N GLN A 72 6.59 -8.08 7.24
CA GLN A 72 5.80 -9.17 6.67
C GLN A 72 4.35 -8.75 6.40
N LYS A 73 3.73 -7.99 7.32
CA LYS A 73 2.39 -7.41 7.12
C LYS A 73 2.36 -6.48 5.90
N GLN A 74 3.40 -5.66 5.72
CA GLN A 74 3.52 -4.76 4.57
C GLN A 74 3.62 -5.52 3.25
N LYS A 75 4.42 -6.60 3.20
CA LYS A 75 4.50 -7.48 2.02
C LYS A 75 3.16 -8.10 1.66
N ASP A 76 2.39 -8.56 2.65
CA ASP A 76 1.07 -9.11 2.39
C ASP A 76 0.07 -8.06 1.87
N LEU A 77 0.17 -6.80 2.33
CA LEU A 77 -0.60 -5.68 1.78
C LEU A 77 -0.28 -5.45 0.31
N PHE A 78 1.01 -5.36 -0.06
CA PHE A 78 1.40 -5.19 -1.46
C PHE A 78 1.03 -6.38 -2.33
N SER A 79 1.05 -7.61 -1.81
CA SER A 79 0.56 -8.79 -2.53
C SER A 79 -0.95 -8.69 -2.84
N CYS A 80 -1.76 -8.18 -1.90
CA CYS A 80 -3.18 -7.90 -2.15
C CYS A 80 -3.37 -6.83 -3.24
N LEU A 81 -2.58 -5.76 -3.21
CA LEU A 81 -2.64 -4.70 -4.22
C LEU A 81 -2.19 -5.20 -5.59
N THR A 82 -1.12 -6.02 -5.64
CA THR A 82 -0.65 -6.63 -6.89
C THR A 82 -1.75 -7.48 -7.54
N GLY A 83 -2.44 -8.32 -6.77
CA GLY A 83 -3.54 -9.10 -7.31
C GLY A 83 -4.73 -8.25 -7.78
N ALA A 84 -5.05 -7.18 -7.06
CA ALA A 84 -6.14 -6.28 -7.41
C ALA A 84 -5.89 -5.50 -8.71
N PHE A 85 -4.66 -5.05 -8.94
CA PHE A 85 -4.25 -4.26 -10.12
C PHE A 85 -3.70 -5.12 -11.27
N GLY A 86 -3.32 -6.37 -11.01
CA GLY A 86 -2.59 -7.21 -11.94
C GLY A 86 -1.08 -6.92 -11.97
N SER A 87 -0.33 -7.73 -12.73
CA SER A 87 1.11 -7.54 -12.93
C SER A 87 1.40 -6.19 -13.60
N ILE A 88 2.59 -5.63 -13.36
CA ILE A 88 2.99 -4.32 -13.91
C ILE A 88 3.02 -4.37 -15.43
N ASN A 89 3.57 -5.45 -16.02
CA ASN A 89 3.77 -5.59 -17.47
C ASN A 89 2.63 -6.29 -18.21
N ALA A 90 1.69 -6.86 -17.50
CA ALA A 90 0.52 -7.45 -18.11
C ALA A 90 -0.56 -6.38 -18.17
N ASN A 91 -0.95 -6.00 -19.38
CA ASN A 91 -2.16 -5.23 -19.65
C ASN A 91 -3.38 -6.11 -19.27
N ASP A 92 -3.47 -6.44 -17.98
CA ASP A 92 -4.47 -7.35 -17.42
C ASP A 92 -5.82 -6.65 -17.34
N SER A 93 -6.45 -6.47 -18.52
CA SER A 93 -7.79 -5.89 -18.66
C SER A 93 -8.83 -6.59 -17.78
N ASN A 94 -8.51 -7.80 -17.31
CA ASN A 94 -9.34 -8.59 -16.40
C ASN A 94 -9.10 -8.24 -14.91
N SER A 95 -8.10 -7.41 -14.58
CA SER A 95 -7.87 -7.06 -13.19
C SER A 95 -8.99 -6.19 -12.63
N ALA A 96 -9.31 -6.38 -11.35
CA ALA A 96 -10.39 -5.67 -10.68
C ALA A 96 -10.25 -4.14 -10.74
N LEU A 97 -9.01 -3.65 -10.71
CA LEU A 97 -8.66 -2.22 -10.69
C LEU A 97 -7.93 -1.75 -11.94
N PHE A 98 -8.04 -2.46 -13.07
CA PHE A 98 -7.40 -2.06 -14.33
C PHE A 98 -7.68 -0.59 -14.70
N ALA A 99 -8.93 -0.16 -14.59
CA ALA A 99 -9.33 1.21 -14.90
C ALA A 99 -8.71 2.30 -14.00
N LEU A 100 -8.09 1.92 -12.88
CA LEU A 100 -7.37 2.81 -11.96
C LEU A 100 -5.84 2.66 -12.08
N THR A 101 -5.37 2.08 -13.17
CA THR A 101 -3.95 2.00 -13.48
C THR A 101 -3.57 3.13 -14.44
N ILE A 102 -2.50 3.84 -14.10
CA ILE A 102 -1.85 4.82 -14.98
C ILE A 102 -0.63 4.11 -15.56
N ASP A 103 -0.81 3.50 -16.73
CA ASP A 103 0.32 3.01 -17.51
C ASP A 103 0.89 4.16 -18.34
N SER A 104 2.14 4.03 -18.74
CA SER A 104 2.67 4.79 -19.88
C SER A 104 1.72 4.58 -21.05
N GLU A 105 1.32 5.66 -21.70
CA GLU A 105 0.38 5.62 -22.83
C GLU A 105 0.80 4.54 -23.84
N SER A 106 -0.16 3.82 -24.38
CA SER A 106 0.00 2.71 -25.33
C SER A 106 1.07 3.02 -26.39
N GLY A 107 2.25 2.40 -26.24
CA GLY A 107 3.40 2.56 -27.14
C GLY A 107 4.53 3.45 -26.65
N ASP A 108 4.38 4.15 -25.54
CA ASP A 108 5.46 4.93 -24.90
C ASP A 108 6.15 4.14 -23.79
N SER A 109 7.46 4.31 -23.68
CA SER A 109 8.22 3.75 -22.56
C SER A 109 7.74 4.37 -21.25
N PRO A 110 7.73 3.60 -20.12
CA PRO A 110 7.36 4.12 -18.82
C PRO A 110 8.18 5.36 -18.51
N THR A 111 7.52 6.41 -18.02
CA THR A 111 8.15 7.68 -17.68
C THR A 111 8.43 7.77 -16.19
N THR A 112 9.39 8.63 -15.84
CA THR A 112 9.67 8.92 -14.42
C THR A 112 8.48 9.57 -13.74
N LEU A 113 8.31 9.33 -12.45
CA LEU A 113 7.21 9.88 -11.66
C LEU A 113 7.24 11.43 -11.72
N SER A 114 6.10 12.05 -11.97
CA SER A 114 5.96 13.50 -12.14
C SER A 114 4.60 13.99 -11.63
N PRO A 115 4.39 15.30 -11.43
CA PRO A 115 3.09 15.85 -11.04
C PRO A 115 1.94 15.51 -12.00
N ARG A 116 2.26 15.17 -13.27
CA ARG A 116 1.28 14.68 -14.25
C ARG A 116 0.60 13.41 -13.80
N HIS A 117 1.33 12.49 -13.10
CA HIS A 117 0.74 11.25 -12.57
C HIS A 117 -0.28 11.55 -11.49
N ILE A 118 -0.04 12.56 -10.63
CA ILE A 118 -1.02 13.01 -9.63
C ILE A 118 -2.28 13.56 -10.32
N ALA A 119 -2.09 14.39 -11.35
CA ALA A 119 -3.21 14.95 -12.11
C ALA A 119 -4.03 13.84 -12.81
N LYS A 120 -3.37 12.84 -13.41
CA LYS A 120 -4.03 11.67 -13.99
C LYS A 120 -4.74 10.84 -12.91
N ALA A 121 -4.12 10.60 -11.75
CA ALA A 121 -4.74 9.87 -10.65
C ALA A 121 -6.03 10.55 -10.17
N LYS A 122 -5.99 11.87 -9.99
CA LYS A 122 -7.19 12.66 -9.64
C LYS A 122 -8.25 12.59 -10.74
N SER A 123 -7.86 12.65 -12.01
CA SER A 123 -8.78 12.55 -13.14
C SER A 123 -9.48 11.19 -13.22
N LEU A 124 -8.78 10.08 -12.93
CA LEU A 124 -9.37 8.74 -12.90
C LEU A 124 -10.44 8.56 -11.81
N LEU A 125 -10.28 9.26 -10.71
CA LEU A 125 -11.25 9.26 -9.60
C LEU A 125 -12.35 10.32 -9.78
N GLY A 126 -12.24 11.22 -10.80
CA GLY A 126 -13.22 12.27 -11.05
C GLY A 126 -13.42 13.18 -9.83
N ASP A 127 -14.67 13.34 -9.41
CA ASP A 127 -15.07 14.18 -8.25
C ASP A 127 -14.45 13.72 -6.92
N GLN A 128 -14.03 12.47 -6.80
CA GLN A 128 -13.38 11.93 -5.60
C GLN A 128 -11.85 12.15 -5.58
N GLY A 129 -11.28 12.65 -6.66
CA GLY A 129 -9.82 12.84 -6.80
C GLY A 129 -9.18 13.75 -5.75
N SER A 130 -9.94 14.68 -5.16
CA SER A 130 -9.49 15.56 -4.08
C SER A 130 -9.24 14.83 -2.74
N LYS A 131 -9.76 13.61 -2.60
CA LYS A 131 -9.64 12.81 -1.36
C LYS A 131 -8.33 12.02 -1.26
N LEU A 132 -7.50 12.02 -2.30
CA LEU A 132 -6.17 11.41 -2.22
C LEU A 132 -5.32 12.14 -1.20
N THR A 133 -4.69 11.39 -0.28
CA THR A 133 -3.93 11.91 0.86
C THR A 133 -2.50 11.40 0.95
N ALA A 134 -2.21 10.22 0.42
CA ALA A 134 -0.90 9.59 0.54
C ALA A 134 -0.45 8.95 -0.78
N VAL A 135 0.87 8.82 -0.92
CA VAL A 135 1.52 8.11 -2.01
C VAL A 135 2.58 7.15 -1.46
N ALA A 136 2.51 5.88 -1.85
CA ALA A 136 3.53 4.89 -1.52
C ALA A 136 4.40 4.61 -2.76
N MET A 137 5.72 4.69 -2.59
CA MET A 137 6.69 4.53 -3.67
C MET A 137 7.95 3.79 -3.21
N HIS A 138 8.69 3.26 -4.17
CA HIS A 138 10.00 2.64 -3.92
C HIS A 138 11.07 3.69 -3.59
N SER A 139 12.13 3.31 -2.87
CA SER A 139 13.25 4.20 -2.51
C SER A 139 13.94 4.83 -3.72
N ASN A 140 14.12 4.09 -4.82
CA ASN A 140 14.73 4.61 -6.05
C ASN A 140 13.87 5.73 -6.69
N VAL A 141 12.54 5.55 -6.70
CA VAL A 141 11.62 6.58 -7.19
C VAL A 141 11.63 7.83 -6.30
N TYR A 142 11.72 7.62 -4.98
CA TYR A 142 11.86 8.71 -4.03
C TYR A 142 13.19 9.48 -4.26
N GLY A 143 14.32 8.75 -4.48
CA GLY A 143 15.60 9.34 -4.80
C GLY A 143 15.56 10.20 -6.06
N ASP A 144 14.93 9.71 -7.13
CA ASP A 144 14.72 10.44 -8.39
C ASP A 144 13.90 11.74 -8.20
N LEU A 145 12.85 11.70 -7.35
CA LEU A 145 12.09 12.91 -7.01
C LEU A 145 12.91 13.91 -6.20
N LEU A 146 13.79 13.42 -5.33
CA LEU A 146 14.69 14.24 -4.52
C LEU A 146 15.71 14.96 -5.41
N GLU A 147 16.35 14.25 -6.35
CA GLU A 147 17.28 14.81 -7.32
C GLU A 147 16.62 15.92 -8.12
N ARG A 148 15.40 15.72 -8.56
CA ARG A 148 14.61 16.70 -9.34
C ARG A 148 13.97 17.80 -8.50
N ASN A 149 14.20 17.86 -7.19
CA ASN A 149 13.61 18.83 -6.26
C ASN A 149 12.06 18.90 -6.33
N MET A 150 11.39 17.75 -6.50
CA MET A 150 9.93 17.67 -6.58
C MET A 150 9.25 17.36 -5.25
N ILE A 151 10.03 17.25 -4.16
CA ILE A 151 9.51 16.95 -2.83
C ILE A 151 9.38 18.24 -2.04
N ASP A 152 8.16 18.52 -1.59
CA ASP A 152 7.88 19.62 -0.69
C ASP A 152 8.08 19.14 0.75
N ARG A 153 8.90 19.86 1.52
CA ARG A 153 9.15 19.56 2.92
C ARG A 153 8.41 20.58 3.77
N ILE A 154 7.45 20.11 4.55
CA ILE A 154 6.73 20.92 5.51
C ILE A 154 7.44 20.78 6.85
N TYR A 155 8.06 21.84 7.31
CA TYR A 155 8.61 21.90 8.65
C TYR A 155 7.49 22.21 9.62
N ASP A 156 7.29 21.39 10.63
CA ASP A 156 6.48 21.77 11.79
C ASP A 156 7.29 22.77 12.63
N ASN A 157 7.11 24.05 12.33
CA ASN A 157 7.82 25.13 12.99
C ASN A 157 7.11 25.46 14.33
N THR A 158 7.23 24.57 15.30
CA THR A 158 6.90 24.90 16.67
C THR A 158 8.00 25.78 17.26
N GLY A 159 8.08 27.05 16.87
CA GLY A 159 8.69 28.06 17.71
C GLY A 159 9.94 28.81 17.25
N ALA A 160 10.16 29.02 15.96
CA ALA A 160 11.09 30.07 15.54
C ALA A 160 10.34 31.17 14.75
N PRO A 161 10.34 32.44 15.18
CA PRO A 161 9.79 33.48 14.36
C PRO A 161 10.65 33.65 13.12
N ASP A 162 9.99 33.64 11.95
CA ASP A 162 10.59 34.07 10.71
C ASP A 162 11.07 35.53 10.84
N THR A 163 12.33 35.74 11.16
CA THR A 163 12.96 37.04 11.04
C THR A 163 13.25 37.25 9.57
N GLY A 164 12.33 37.94 8.89
CA GLY A 164 12.36 38.26 7.47
C GLY A 164 13.75 38.64 6.95
N ALA A 165 14.41 37.72 6.35
CA ALA A 165 15.59 37.94 5.54
C ALA A 165 15.16 37.97 4.07
N THR A 166 15.08 39.19 3.56
CA THR A 166 15.00 39.46 2.13
C THR A 166 16.19 38.83 1.43
N GLY A 167 16.01 37.75 0.73
CA GLY A 167 17.08 37.15 -0.08
C GLY A 167 16.98 35.62 -0.06
N GLY A 168 16.39 35.06 -1.09
CA GLY A 168 16.21 33.67 -1.41
C GLY A 168 17.34 32.69 -1.07
N SER A 169 17.47 32.35 0.20
CA SER A 169 18.18 31.17 0.64
C SER A 169 17.20 30.38 1.51
N THR A 170 16.48 29.47 0.88
CA THR A 170 15.85 28.39 1.60
C THR A 170 16.96 27.56 2.24
N THR A 171 17.34 27.89 3.46
CA THR A 171 18.21 27.05 4.26
C THR A 171 17.42 25.77 4.50
N ARG A 172 17.68 24.77 3.68
CA ARG A 172 17.18 23.42 3.88
C ARG A 172 17.86 22.88 5.14
N ALA A 173 17.18 23.00 6.27
CA ALA A 173 17.63 22.33 7.47
C ALA A 173 17.52 20.82 7.21
N PHE A 174 18.64 20.15 7.26
CA PHE A 174 18.76 18.71 7.07
C PHE A 174 18.06 17.97 8.20
N ASP A 175 17.30 16.90 7.80
CA ASP A 175 16.93 15.74 8.58
C ASP A 175 16.69 15.92 10.07
N GLY A 176 15.47 16.34 10.41
CA GLY A 176 14.91 16.11 11.74
C GLY A 176 13.80 15.06 11.67
N PRO A 177 13.55 14.32 12.75
CA PRO A 177 12.55 13.26 12.78
C PRO A 177 11.09 13.74 12.59
N ASN A 178 10.84 15.03 12.50
CA ASN A 178 9.52 15.66 12.40
C ASN A 178 9.25 16.35 11.05
N VAL A 179 10.02 16.04 10.01
CA VAL A 179 9.79 16.60 8.67
C VAL A 179 8.73 15.76 7.96
N VAL A 180 7.59 16.36 7.66
CA VAL A 180 6.58 15.73 6.80
C VAL A 180 6.91 16.05 5.36
N GLU A 181 7.30 15.04 4.61
CA GLU A 181 7.58 15.16 3.20
C GLU A 181 6.30 14.92 2.39
N SER A 182 6.07 15.77 1.40
CA SER A 182 4.91 15.66 0.52
C SER A 182 5.30 15.78 -0.95
N PHE A 183 4.56 15.06 -1.79
CA PHE A 183 4.64 15.17 -3.24
C PHE A 183 3.31 15.65 -3.78
N GLY A 184 3.27 16.90 -4.22
CA GLY A 184 2.05 17.55 -4.71
C GLY A 184 0.91 17.57 -3.69
N GLY A 185 1.24 17.75 -2.41
CA GLY A 185 0.29 17.75 -1.29
C GLY A 185 -0.10 16.36 -0.75
N LEU A 186 0.52 15.29 -1.26
CA LEU A 186 0.29 13.92 -0.78
C LEU A 186 1.45 13.50 0.13
N ARG A 187 1.15 12.90 1.28
CA ARG A 187 2.16 12.37 2.19
C ARG A 187 2.91 11.22 1.53
N ILE A 188 4.24 11.26 1.57
CA ILE A 188 5.10 10.22 1.00
C ILE A 188 5.27 9.08 2.02
N ILE A 189 5.17 7.85 1.53
CA ILE A 189 5.49 6.61 2.23
C ILE A 189 6.50 5.87 1.36
N VAL A 190 7.73 5.70 1.87
CA VAL A 190 8.78 4.98 1.15
C VAL A 190 8.81 3.54 1.61
N SER A 191 8.85 2.61 0.65
CA SER A 191 8.95 1.18 0.93
C SER A 191 9.59 0.44 -0.23
N ASP A 192 10.59 -0.37 0.06
CA ASP A 192 11.25 -1.25 -0.93
C ASP A 192 10.45 -2.52 -1.23
N ASP A 193 9.37 -2.78 -0.49
CA ASP A 193 8.48 -3.91 -0.73
C ASP A 193 7.40 -3.61 -1.80
N VAL A 194 7.41 -2.41 -2.38
CA VAL A 194 6.52 -2.04 -3.49
C VAL A 194 6.84 -2.90 -4.71
N PRO A 195 5.83 -3.47 -5.41
CA PRO A 195 6.05 -4.33 -6.56
C PRO A 195 6.87 -3.65 -7.64
N THR A 196 7.89 -4.38 -8.13
CA THR A 196 8.78 -3.95 -9.20
C THR A 196 8.86 -5.05 -10.26
N THR A 197 9.17 -4.68 -11.51
CA THR A 197 9.35 -5.63 -12.62
C THR A 197 10.48 -5.16 -13.52
N GLY A 198 11.24 -6.10 -14.07
CA GLY A 198 12.41 -5.78 -14.90
C GLY A 198 13.71 -5.80 -14.11
N SER A 199 14.77 -5.26 -14.70
CA SER A 199 16.09 -5.16 -14.07
C SER A 199 16.91 -4.02 -14.69
N GLY A 200 17.76 -3.38 -13.89
CA GLY A 200 18.57 -2.24 -14.30
C GLY A 200 17.71 -1.08 -14.81
N ALA A 201 18.21 -0.34 -15.77
CA ALA A 201 17.54 0.86 -16.31
C ALA A 201 16.13 0.63 -16.90
N SER A 202 15.70 -0.64 -17.01
CA SER A 202 14.35 -1.02 -17.45
C SER A 202 13.47 -1.47 -16.29
N THR A 203 13.87 -1.21 -15.05
CA THR A 203 13.06 -1.55 -13.89
C THR A 203 11.84 -0.61 -13.80
N GLU A 204 10.68 -1.22 -13.80
CA GLU A 204 9.41 -0.53 -13.61
C GLU A 204 8.95 -0.67 -12.17
N TYR A 205 8.52 0.41 -11.58
CA TYR A 205 8.06 0.53 -10.21
C TYR A 205 6.57 0.82 -10.17
N SER A 206 5.85 0.18 -9.25
CA SER A 206 4.48 0.57 -8.94
C SER A 206 4.48 1.69 -7.90
N THR A 207 3.81 2.79 -8.19
CA THR A 207 3.53 3.85 -7.23
C THR A 207 2.04 3.86 -6.94
N PHE A 208 1.66 3.76 -5.67
CA PHE A 208 0.26 3.72 -5.26
C PHE A 208 -0.16 5.03 -4.63
N PHE A 209 -1.27 5.58 -5.09
CA PHE A 209 -1.94 6.73 -4.49
C PHE A 209 -3.12 6.24 -3.67
N PHE A 210 -3.23 6.70 -2.43
CA PHE A 210 -4.25 6.27 -1.49
C PHE A 210 -5.11 7.42 -1.02
N GLN A 211 -6.40 7.14 -0.89
CA GLN A 211 -7.34 7.93 -0.11
C GLN A 211 -7.34 7.41 1.33
N GLU A 212 -7.61 8.26 2.30
CA GLU A 212 -7.83 7.84 3.68
C GLU A 212 -8.98 6.83 3.77
N GLY A 213 -8.75 5.72 4.48
CA GLY A 213 -9.72 4.63 4.62
C GLY A 213 -9.86 3.72 3.39
N SER A 214 -9.02 3.85 2.37
CA SER A 214 -9.05 2.98 1.18
C SER A 214 -8.61 1.55 1.43
N VAL A 215 -7.86 1.30 2.50
CA VAL A 215 -7.49 -0.03 2.99
C VAL A 215 -7.94 -0.18 4.42
N VAL A 216 -8.67 -1.24 4.70
CA VAL A 216 -9.13 -1.59 6.04
C VAL A 216 -8.26 -2.71 6.58
N THR A 217 -7.83 -2.54 7.82
CA THR A 217 -7.09 -3.56 8.58
C THR A 217 -7.96 -4.05 9.72
N GLY A 218 -7.85 -5.33 10.03
CA GLY A 218 -8.52 -5.93 11.18
C GLY A 218 -7.65 -7.02 11.77
N GLU A 219 -7.71 -7.18 13.07
CA GLU A 219 -7.05 -8.27 13.78
C GLU A 219 -8.13 -9.17 14.39
N GLN A 220 -8.10 -10.45 14.06
CA GLN A 220 -9.04 -11.43 14.61
C GLN A 220 -8.60 -11.91 15.99
N ALA A 221 -7.29 -11.99 16.20
CA ALA A 221 -6.69 -12.34 17.48
C ALA A 221 -5.45 -11.46 17.72
N PRO A 222 -5.13 -11.12 18.97
CA PRO A 222 -3.90 -10.40 19.27
C PRO A 222 -2.68 -11.24 18.88
N ILE A 223 -1.57 -10.56 18.63
CA ILE A 223 -0.28 -11.20 18.34
C ILE A 223 0.07 -12.11 19.53
N ARG A 224 0.35 -13.37 19.24
CA ARG A 224 0.78 -14.36 20.23
C ARG A 224 2.26 -14.62 20.04
N THR A 225 3.00 -14.56 21.13
CA THR A 225 4.42 -14.94 21.16
C THR A 225 4.57 -16.08 22.15
N GLN A 226 5.21 -17.16 21.73
CA GLN A 226 5.46 -18.34 22.54
C GLN A 226 6.95 -18.67 22.50
N THR A 227 7.50 -19.04 23.65
CA THR A 227 8.88 -19.52 23.79
C THR A 227 8.88 -20.93 24.29
N ASP A 228 9.76 -21.76 23.76
CA ASP A 228 9.95 -23.14 24.19
C ASP A 228 11.43 -23.50 24.13
N ARG A 229 11.84 -24.44 24.99
CA ARG A 229 13.20 -24.95 25.07
C ARG A 229 13.23 -26.45 24.83
N ASP A 230 13.93 -26.85 23.79
CA ASP A 230 14.26 -28.25 23.54
C ASP A 230 15.52 -28.63 24.33
N ILE A 231 15.32 -29.44 25.36
CA ILE A 231 16.39 -29.90 26.27
C ILE A 231 17.35 -30.87 25.56
N LEU A 232 16.85 -31.63 24.58
CA LEU A 232 17.66 -32.62 23.87
C LEU A 232 18.53 -31.98 22.81
N ALA A 233 18.03 -30.93 22.14
CA ALA A 233 18.77 -30.17 21.14
C ALA A 233 19.60 -29.02 21.74
N LEU A 234 19.43 -28.72 23.05
CA LEU A 234 19.99 -27.52 23.69
C LEU A 234 19.70 -26.24 22.88
N GLU A 235 18.43 -26.09 22.50
CA GLU A 235 17.95 -25.04 21.63
C GLU A 235 16.76 -24.34 22.26
N GLU A 236 16.76 -23.01 22.20
CA GLU A 236 15.63 -22.18 22.59
C GLU A 236 14.97 -21.61 21.34
N ALA A 237 13.64 -21.72 21.28
CA ALA A 237 12.85 -21.26 20.15
C ALA A 237 11.80 -20.24 20.60
N MET A 238 11.57 -19.23 19.75
CA MET A 238 10.51 -18.25 19.90
C MET A 238 9.65 -18.26 18.64
N ALA A 239 8.35 -18.46 18.79
CA ALA A 239 7.38 -18.42 17.72
C ALA A 239 6.45 -17.20 17.86
N VAL A 240 6.12 -16.57 16.76
CA VAL A 240 5.09 -15.54 16.66
C VAL A 240 3.97 -16.03 15.77
N ASP A 241 2.74 -15.80 16.18
CA ASP A 241 1.50 -16.16 15.49
C ASP A 241 0.58 -14.95 15.39
N LEU A 242 0.02 -14.73 14.17
CA LEU A 242 -0.75 -13.54 13.82
C LEU A 242 -1.99 -13.93 13.03
N HIS A 243 -3.13 -13.33 13.38
CA HIS A 243 -4.37 -13.41 12.62
C HIS A 243 -4.83 -12.01 12.27
N TYR A 244 -4.74 -11.63 11.00
CA TYR A 244 -5.09 -10.29 10.54
C TYR A 244 -5.72 -10.29 9.16
N ILE A 245 -6.29 -9.16 8.80
CA ILE A 245 -6.94 -8.89 7.52
C ILE A 245 -6.37 -7.60 6.96
N TYR A 246 -5.99 -7.61 5.69
CA TYR A 246 -5.80 -6.42 4.87
C TYR A 246 -6.79 -6.47 3.72
N HIS A 247 -7.68 -5.51 3.65
CA HIS A 247 -8.72 -5.51 2.65
C HIS A 247 -8.82 -4.15 1.96
N PRO A 248 -8.52 -4.07 0.65
CA PRO A 248 -8.80 -2.88 -0.15
C PRO A 248 -10.32 -2.68 -0.26
N VAL A 249 -10.79 -1.51 0.15
CA VAL A 249 -12.24 -1.19 0.16
C VAL A 249 -12.79 -1.15 -1.26
N GLY A 250 -13.97 -1.72 -1.44
CA GLY A 250 -14.64 -1.80 -2.74
C GLY A 250 -14.27 -3.02 -3.57
N LEU A 251 -13.44 -3.91 -3.04
CA LEU A 251 -13.11 -5.20 -3.64
C LEU A 251 -13.73 -6.35 -2.87
N LYS A 252 -13.71 -7.52 -3.47
CA LYS A 252 -14.15 -8.78 -2.89
C LYS A 252 -13.10 -9.85 -3.19
N TYR A 253 -12.70 -10.60 -2.18
CA TYR A 253 -11.92 -11.81 -2.36
C TYR A 253 -12.84 -12.90 -2.92
N ALA A 254 -12.57 -13.36 -4.17
CA ALA A 254 -13.50 -14.16 -4.97
C ALA A 254 -13.22 -15.67 -4.89
N VAL A 255 -12.09 -16.07 -4.31
CA VAL A 255 -11.67 -17.48 -4.24
C VAL A 255 -12.03 -18.10 -2.90
N SER A 256 -12.38 -19.38 -2.89
CA SER A 256 -12.74 -20.13 -1.68
C SER A 256 -11.54 -20.56 -0.82
N THR A 257 -10.32 -20.24 -1.22
CA THR A 257 -9.10 -20.63 -0.47
C THR A 257 -9.06 -19.92 0.89
N VAL A 258 -9.12 -20.69 1.95
CA VAL A 258 -8.93 -20.20 3.32
C VAL A 258 -7.45 -20.01 3.59
N ASN A 259 -7.07 -18.90 4.24
CA ASN A 259 -5.68 -18.55 4.55
C ASN A 259 -4.78 -18.57 3.28
N PRO A 260 -5.03 -17.70 2.29
CA PRO A 260 -4.32 -17.71 1.01
C PRO A 260 -2.83 -17.40 1.18
N THR A 261 -1.99 -18.03 0.38
CA THR A 261 -0.57 -17.66 0.25
C THR A 261 -0.43 -16.32 -0.48
N ARG A 262 0.74 -15.69 -0.44
CA ARG A 262 1.01 -14.45 -1.21
C ARG A 262 0.76 -14.67 -2.70
N THR A 263 1.22 -15.76 -3.26
CA THR A 263 0.99 -16.10 -4.67
C THR A 263 -0.49 -16.12 -5.04
N VAL A 264 -1.35 -16.65 -4.16
CA VAL A 264 -2.81 -16.63 -4.39
C VAL A 264 -3.36 -15.21 -4.27
N LEU A 265 -2.87 -14.40 -3.34
CA LEU A 265 -3.27 -13.00 -3.21
C LEU A 265 -2.86 -12.15 -4.42
N GLU A 266 -1.71 -12.43 -5.03
CA GLU A 266 -1.19 -11.75 -6.22
C GLU A 266 -1.90 -12.16 -7.52
N THR A 267 -2.70 -13.22 -7.48
CA THR A 267 -3.45 -13.69 -8.65
C THR A 267 -4.66 -12.78 -8.90
N VAL A 268 -4.78 -12.27 -10.12
CA VAL A 268 -5.88 -11.38 -10.55
C VAL A 268 -7.27 -12.00 -10.34
N ALA A 269 -7.42 -13.28 -10.63
CA ALA A 269 -8.68 -14.02 -10.46
C ALA A 269 -9.14 -14.11 -8.98
N SER A 270 -8.26 -13.81 -8.02
CA SER A 270 -8.60 -13.80 -6.60
C SER A 270 -9.42 -12.57 -6.18
N TRP A 271 -9.51 -11.55 -7.03
CA TRP A 271 -10.13 -10.28 -6.71
C TRP A 271 -11.24 -9.92 -7.70
N SER A 272 -12.35 -9.41 -7.20
CA SER A 272 -13.41 -8.84 -8.02
C SER A 272 -13.85 -7.48 -7.48
N LYS A 273 -14.25 -6.61 -8.39
CA LYS A 273 -14.70 -5.26 -8.07
C LYS A 273 -16.16 -5.28 -7.60
N VAL A 274 -16.45 -4.60 -6.48
CA VAL A 274 -17.78 -4.43 -5.91
C VAL A 274 -18.29 -3.02 -6.09
N TYR A 275 -17.45 -2.00 -5.81
CA TYR A 275 -17.81 -0.59 -5.95
C TYR A 275 -17.57 -0.06 -7.35
N GLU A 276 -18.22 1.05 -7.68
CA GLU A 276 -17.85 1.84 -8.85
C GLU A 276 -16.40 2.31 -8.76
N THR A 277 -15.72 2.37 -9.89
CA THR A 277 -14.29 2.69 -9.99
C THR A 277 -13.92 4.00 -9.28
N LYS A 278 -14.73 5.05 -9.40
CA LYS A 278 -14.49 6.35 -8.76
C LYS A 278 -14.60 6.35 -7.23
N ASN A 279 -15.29 5.34 -6.66
CA ASN A 279 -15.45 5.19 -5.22
C ASN A 279 -14.36 4.32 -4.56
N ILE A 280 -13.43 3.78 -5.37
CA ILE A 280 -12.28 3.02 -4.90
C ILE A 280 -11.10 3.98 -4.81
N GLY A 281 -10.72 4.36 -3.61
CA GLY A 281 -9.72 5.39 -3.36
C GLY A 281 -8.27 4.93 -3.51
N ILE A 282 -7.96 4.03 -4.46
CA ILE A 282 -6.62 3.52 -4.72
C ILE A 282 -6.33 3.62 -6.20
N VAL A 283 -5.21 4.25 -6.58
CA VAL A 283 -4.74 4.37 -7.96
C VAL A 283 -3.30 3.89 -8.04
N ARG A 284 -2.95 3.11 -9.06
CA ARG A 284 -1.57 2.70 -9.34
C ARG A 284 -1.02 3.50 -10.51
N ALA A 285 0.20 3.99 -10.41
CA ALA A 285 1.00 4.46 -11.53
C ALA A 285 2.21 3.54 -11.72
N THR A 286 2.50 3.21 -12.98
CA THR A 286 3.72 2.51 -13.37
C THR A 286 4.73 3.55 -13.84
N ASN A 287 5.93 3.53 -13.30
CA ASN A 287 6.98 4.50 -13.59
C ASN A 287 8.37 3.84 -13.54
N VAL A 288 9.35 4.46 -14.17
CA VAL A 288 10.78 4.11 -14.06
C VAL A 288 11.50 5.11 -13.18
N SER A 289 12.71 4.76 -12.76
CA SER A 289 13.62 5.65 -12.03
C SER A 289 14.88 5.91 -12.85
N ASN A 290 15.49 7.08 -12.71
CA ASN A 290 16.81 7.38 -13.27
C ASN A 290 17.94 6.95 -12.32
N MET A 291 17.61 6.36 -11.16
CA MET A 291 18.56 5.90 -10.14
C MET A 291 19.01 4.45 -10.33
N ASP A 292 18.54 3.74 -11.38
CA ASP A 292 18.88 2.34 -11.67
C ASP A 292 20.18 2.16 -12.45
#